data_d3b433023b368f176c1bc7f25467471d
#
_entry.id   d3b433023b368f176c1bc7f25467471d
#
_cell.length_a   1.000
_cell.length_b   1.000
_cell.length_c   1.000
_cell.angle_alpha   90.00
_cell.angle_beta   90.00
_cell.angle_gamma   90.00
#
_symmetry.space_group_name_H-M   'P 1'
#
loop_
_entity.id
_entity.type
_entity.pdbx_description
1 polymer ?
#
loop_
_entity_poly.entity_id
_entity_poly.type
_entity_poly.pdbx_seq_one_letter_code
_entity_poly.pdbx_strand_id
1 'polypeptide(L)'
;MAGSIEKRGENTYRLVVSTGKNLDGSRARRTKTIHGTRKDAEIALAQFVTEANHGLVPEGRPVTFEEFYHIWQVNYGTKDLAPSTYNRYVGMLESRILPYLGSFTLEKIKPPVLMKLYDMLEQDTQIERLAKNNGKRTLKPLSKKTILEHHRLISAMLHKAVYWQIIPYNPAERVQPPRAPKAQRKFYDDEQCKILLK
;
A
#
# COMPACT_ATOMS: atom_id res chain seq x y z
N MET A 1 -8.99 8.94 -25.33
CA MET A 1 -7.68 9.46 -25.77
C MET A 1 -7.24 8.72 -27.02
N ALA A 2 -6.58 9.39 -27.97
CA ALA A 2 -6.10 8.78 -29.20
C ALA A 2 -4.64 8.39 -29.05
N GLY A 3 -4.29 7.16 -29.42
CA GLY A 3 -2.92 6.70 -29.55
C GLY A 3 -2.52 6.59 -31.02
N SER A 4 -1.24 6.70 -31.32
CA SER A 4 -0.68 6.52 -32.65
C SER A 4 0.45 5.50 -32.66
N ILE A 5 0.62 4.84 -33.81
CA ILE A 5 1.67 3.85 -34.05
C ILE A 5 2.62 4.44 -35.09
N GLU A 6 3.90 4.57 -34.74
CA GLU A 6 4.96 5.02 -35.65
C GLU A 6 5.87 3.82 -35.98
N LYS A 7 6.07 3.53 -37.27
CA LYS A 7 7.03 2.50 -37.69
C LYS A 7 8.44 3.07 -37.61
N ARG A 8 9.36 2.40 -36.88
CA ARG A 8 10.77 2.82 -36.67
C ARG A 8 11.78 1.89 -37.36
N GLY A 9 11.36 0.69 -37.73
CA GLY A 9 12.21 -0.30 -38.37
C GLY A 9 11.42 -1.47 -38.94
N GLU A 10 12.09 -2.52 -39.42
CA GLU A 10 11.47 -3.65 -40.10
C GLU A 10 10.63 -4.44 -39.15
N ASN A 11 10.47 -4.53 -38.08
CA ASN A 11 9.56 -5.14 -37.09
C ASN A 11 9.55 -4.34 -35.77
N THR A 12 9.76 -3.02 -35.86
CA THR A 12 9.85 -2.15 -34.66
C THR A 12 8.85 -1.02 -34.80
N TYR A 13 7.97 -0.89 -33.80
CA TYR A 13 6.93 0.12 -33.74
C TYR A 13 7.04 0.90 -32.45
N ARG A 14 6.89 2.22 -32.55
CA ARG A 14 6.77 3.12 -31.41
C ARG A 14 5.31 3.49 -31.24
N LEU A 15 4.79 3.17 -30.08
CA LEU A 15 3.43 3.57 -29.64
C LEU A 15 3.53 4.93 -28.96
N VAL A 16 2.64 5.84 -29.30
CA VAL A 16 2.56 7.18 -28.69
C VAL A 16 1.15 7.43 -28.22
N VAL A 17 0.96 7.74 -26.95
CA VAL A 17 -0.34 8.08 -26.36
C VAL A 17 -0.24 9.46 -25.72
N SER A 18 -1.19 10.35 -26.05
CA SER A 18 -1.30 11.67 -25.41
C SER A 18 -2.05 11.53 -24.09
N THR A 19 -1.43 11.92 -22.97
CA THR A 19 -2.01 11.81 -21.63
C THR A 19 -2.56 13.14 -21.10
N GLY A 20 -2.64 14.17 -21.94
CA GLY A 20 -3.16 15.48 -21.57
C GLY A 20 -2.11 16.58 -21.71
N LYS A 21 -2.13 17.52 -20.77
CA LYS A 21 -1.15 18.61 -20.68
C LYS A 21 -0.41 18.52 -19.34
N ASN A 22 0.88 18.76 -19.33
CA ASN A 22 1.67 18.96 -18.14
C ASN A 22 1.26 20.26 -17.42
N LEU A 23 1.73 20.44 -16.17
CA LEU A 23 1.48 21.67 -15.39
C LEU A 23 2.03 22.93 -16.06
N ASP A 24 3.03 22.80 -16.93
CA ASP A 24 3.64 23.87 -17.74
C ASP A 24 2.87 24.17 -19.04
N GLY A 25 1.72 23.48 -19.28
CA GLY A 25 0.92 23.63 -20.47
C GLY A 25 1.39 22.84 -21.69
N SER A 26 2.55 22.19 -21.64
CA SER A 26 3.08 21.34 -22.72
C SER A 26 2.25 20.05 -22.85
N ARG A 27 2.26 19.44 -24.05
CA ARG A 27 1.55 18.17 -24.26
C ARG A 27 2.28 17.02 -23.62
N ALA A 28 1.66 16.40 -22.61
CA ALA A 28 2.12 15.15 -22.02
C ALA A 28 1.92 14.00 -23.02
N ARG A 29 3.01 13.29 -23.36
CA ARG A 29 2.98 12.13 -24.24
C ARG A 29 3.73 10.97 -23.60
N ARG A 30 3.16 9.79 -23.66
CA ARG A 30 3.82 8.54 -23.29
C ARG A 30 4.20 7.78 -24.54
N THR A 31 5.36 7.14 -24.52
CA THR A 31 5.84 6.36 -25.64
C THR A 31 6.34 4.98 -25.19
N LYS A 32 6.04 3.94 -25.96
CA LYS A 32 6.49 2.56 -25.72
C LYS A 32 6.95 1.97 -27.03
N THR A 33 8.13 1.35 -27.08
CA THR A 33 8.63 0.67 -28.27
C THR A 33 8.34 -0.81 -28.14
N ILE A 34 7.85 -1.42 -29.20
CA ILE A 34 7.60 -2.86 -29.27
C ILE A 34 8.26 -3.44 -30.52
N HIS A 35 8.61 -4.70 -30.43
CA HIS A 35 9.10 -5.51 -31.55
C HIS A 35 8.04 -6.56 -31.91
N GLY A 36 7.68 -6.67 -33.18
CA GLY A 36 6.66 -7.61 -33.65
C GLY A 36 5.99 -7.16 -34.94
N THR A 37 4.82 -7.73 -35.23
CA THR A 37 4.03 -7.37 -36.39
C THR A 37 3.19 -6.10 -36.14
N ARG A 38 2.67 -5.50 -37.20
CA ARG A 38 1.74 -4.36 -37.06
C ARG A 38 0.50 -4.72 -36.22
N LYS A 39 0.04 -5.97 -36.31
CA LYS A 39 -1.12 -6.47 -35.55
C LYS A 39 -0.81 -6.53 -34.05
N ASP A 40 0.41 -6.95 -33.69
CA ASP A 40 0.88 -6.92 -32.29
C ASP A 40 0.98 -5.49 -31.79
N ALA A 41 1.37 -4.54 -32.64
CA ALA A 41 1.42 -3.13 -32.30
C ALA A 41 0.01 -2.53 -32.01
N GLU A 42 -1.00 -2.95 -32.75
CA GLU A 42 -2.39 -2.50 -32.53
C GLU A 42 -2.95 -3.04 -31.22
N ILE A 43 -2.70 -4.31 -30.92
CA ILE A 43 -3.09 -4.93 -29.63
C ILE A 43 -2.37 -4.24 -28.46
N ALA A 44 -1.05 -4.04 -28.60
CA ALA A 44 -0.25 -3.38 -27.59
C ALA A 44 -0.64 -1.90 -27.40
N LEU A 45 -1.07 -1.21 -28.47
CA LEU A 45 -1.55 0.16 -28.35
C LEU A 45 -2.86 0.24 -27.53
N ALA A 46 -3.80 -0.68 -27.73
CA ALA A 46 -5.04 -0.72 -26.99
C ALA A 46 -4.76 -0.91 -25.47
N GLN A 47 -3.84 -1.81 -25.14
CA GLN A 47 -3.39 -2.00 -23.76
C GLN A 47 -2.68 -0.76 -23.21
N PHE A 48 -1.79 -0.15 -24.00
CA PHE A 48 -1.03 1.03 -23.61
C PHE A 48 -1.91 2.28 -23.40
N VAL A 49 -2.97 2.44 -24.17
CA VAL A 49 -3.98 3.49 -23.94
C VAL A 49 -4.69 3.29 -22.61
N THR A 50 -5.02 2.05 -22.26
CA THR A 50 -5.64 1.72 -20.97
C THR A 50 -4.66 1.98 -19.81
N GLU A 51 -3.41 1.57 -19.95
CA GLU A 51 -2.33 1.83 -18.98
C GLU A 51 -2.05 3.34 -18.81
N ALA A 52 -2.06 4.11 -19.91
CA ALA A 52 -1.81 5.55 -19.89
C ALA A 52 -2.89 6.37 -19.20
N ASN A 53 -4.12 5.84 -19.11
CA ASN A 53 -5.22 6.47 -18.37
C ASN A 53 -5.08 6.35 -16.86
N HIS A 54 -4.21 5.48 -16.34
CA HIS A 54 -3.94 5.29 -14.91
C HIS A 54 -2.88 6.27 -14.40
N GLY A 55 -3.20 7.55 -14.37
CA GLY A 55 -2.37 8.76 -14.27
C GLY A 55 -1.41 8.97 -13.08
N LEU A 56 -1.16 8.04 -12.16
CA LEU A 56 -0.28 8.24 -10.99
C LEU A 56 0.94 7.31 -10.94
N VAL A 57 1.09 6.43 -11.90
CA VAL A 57 2.13 5.41 -11.92
C VAL A 57 3.32 5.85 -12.77
N PRO A 58 4.57 5.67 -12.34
CA PRO A 58 5.74 5.88 -13.17
C PRO A 58 5.65 5.06 -14.47
N GLU A 59 6.03 5.68 -15.59
CA GLU A 59 5.86 5.11 -16.92
C GLU A 59 6.46 3.70 -17.03
N GLY A 60 5.60 2.72 -17.33
CA GLY A 60 5.99 1.43 -17.90
C GLY A 60 6.53 0.37 -16.94
N ARG A 61 6.57 0.59 -15.62
CA ARG A 61 6.99 -0.43 -14.64
C ARG A 61 5.98 -0.60 -13.50
N PRO A 62 5.88 -1.82 -12.95
CA PRO A 62 5.07 -2.07 -11.76
C PRO A 62 5.59 -1.27 -10.56
N VAL A 63 4.69 -0.62 -9.82
CA VAL A 63 5.02 0.16 -8.62
C VAL A 63 5.23 -0.78 -7.44
N THR A 64 6.31 -0.62 -6.71
CA THR A 64 6.54 -1.34 -5.46
C THR A 64 5.72 -0.75 -4.31
N PHE A 65 5.52 -1.52 -3.24
CA PHE A 65 4.81 -1.03 -2.06
C PHE A 65 5.57 0.13 -1.38
N GLU A 66 6.89 0.11 -1.41
CA GLU A 66 7.73 1.19 -0.88
C GLU A 66 7.58 2.49 -1.71
N GLU A 67 7.63 2.38 -3.04
CA GLU A 67 7.36 3.53 -3.91
C GLU A 67 5.96 4.09 -3.69
N PHE A 68 4.98 3.21 -3.56
CA PHE A 68 3.62 3.62 -3.24
C PHE A 68 3.51 4.29 -1.86
N TYR A 69 4.23 3.81 -0.86
CA TYR A 69 4.30 4.45 0.45
C TYR A 69 4.77 5.91 0.35
N HIS A 70 5.82 6.19 -0.42
CA HIS A 70 6.28 7.57 -0.63
C HIS A 70 5.23 8.43 -1.36
N ILE A 71 4.57 7.88 -2.37
CA ILE A 71 3.46 8.56 -3.08
C ILE A 71 2.32 8.86 -2.10
N TRP A 72 1.97 7.91 -1.25
CA TRP A 72 0.94 8.02 -0.23
C TRP A 72 1.29 9.08 0.82
N GLN A 73 2.55 9.13 1.30
CA GLN A 73 3.00 10.14 2.25
C GLN A 73 2.78 11.56 1.72
N VAL A 74 3.25 11.83 0.49
CA VAL A 74 3.20 13.17 -0.11
C VAL A 74 1.77 13.59 -0.47
N ASN A 75 0.95 12.67 -0.98
CA ASN A 75 -0.35 13.02 -1.53
C ASN A 75 -1.52 12.88 -0.54
N TYR A 76 -1.33 12.15 0.55
CA TYR A 76 -2.37 11.90 1.54
C TYR A 76 -1.88 12.02 2.99
N GLY A 77 -0.81 11.29 3.34
CA GLY A 77 -0.39 11.14 4.73
C GLY A 77 -0.13 12.46 5.44
N THR A 78 0.62 13.35 4.82
CA THR A 78 0.98 14.66 5.39
C THR A 78 -0.13 15.72 5.27
N LYS A 79 -1.11 15.53 4.36
CA LYS A 79 -2.15 16.52 4.07
C LYS A 79 -3.45 16.27 4.84
N ASP A 80 -3.88 15.00 4.87
CA ASP A 80 -5.22 14.64 5.31
C ASP A 80 -5.25 13.96 6.69
N LEU A 81 -4.11 13.49 7.21
CA LEU A 81 -4.05 12.82 8.49
C LEU A 81 -3.62 13.78 9.61
N ALA A 82 -4.24 13.62 10.80
CA ALA A 82 -3.74 14.28 12.00
C ALA A 82 -2.30 13.85 12.30
N PRO A 83 -1.42 14.76 12.78
CA PRO A 83 0.01 14.49 12.99
C PRO A 83 0.29 13.24 13.84
N SER A 84 -0.48 13.02 14.90
CA SER A 84 -0.34 11.84 15.77
C SER A 84 -0.68 10.54 15.05
N THR A 85 -1.70 10.54 14.19
CA THR A 85 -2.10 9.38 13.37
C THR A 85 -1.04 9.11 12.31
N TYR A 86 -0.56 10.15 11.63
CA TYR A 86 0.49 10.05 10.64
C TYR A 86 1.76 9.41 11.23
N ASN A 87 2.28 9.96 12.34
CA ASN A 87 3.48 9.44 12.99
C ASN A 87 3.32 7.98 13.44
N ARG A 88 2.13 7.61 13.93
CA ARG A 88 1.83 6.22 14.30
C ARG A 88 1.85 5.30 13.07
N TYR A 89 1.26 5.73 11.95
CA TYR A 89 1.23 4.94 10.72
C TYR A 89 2.62 4.79 10.10
N VAL A 90 3.40 5.86 10.05
CA VAL A 90 4.80 5.83 9.61
C VAL A 90 5.60 4.84 10.44
N GLY A 91 5.50 4.92 11.77
CA GLY A 91 6.19 3.99 12.67
C GLY A 91 5.81 2.52 12.44
N MET A 92 4.53 2.23 12.17
CA MET A 92 4.08 0.87 11.85
C MET A 92 4.57 0.39 10.47
N LEU A 93 4.56 1.29 9.48
CA LEU A 93 5.00 0.99 8.13
C LEU A 93 6.51 0.72 8.09
N GLU A 94 7.31 1.63 8.59
CA GLU A 94 8.78 1.57 8.50
C GLU A 94 9.36 0.45 9.37
N SER A 95 8.80 0.22 10.57
CA SER A 95 9.35 -0.77 11.47
C SER A 95 9.02 -2.22 11.10
N ARG A 96 7.90 -2.47 10.38
CA ARG A 96 7.37 -3.82 10.21
C ARG A 96 6.83 -4.16 8.84
N ILE A 97 6.13 -3.24 8.20
CA ILE A 97 5.45 -3.54 6.94
C ILE A 97 6.42 -3.43 5.77
N LEU A 98 7.16 -2.34 5.67
CA LEU A 98 8.13 -2.11 4.60
C LEU A 98 9.25 -3.15 4.54
N PRO A 99 9.83 -3.63 5.64
CA PRO A 99 10.84 -4.68 5.58
C PRO A 99 10.35 -5.97 4.89
N TYR A 100 9.04 -6.24 4.92
CA TYR A 100 8.46 -7.42 4.28
C TYR A 100 7.80 -7.15 2.93
N LEU A 101 7.02 -6.06 2.83
CA LEU A 101 6.23 -5.76 1.63
C LEU A 101 6.90 -4.75 0.72
N GLY A 102 7.87 -3.97 1.18
CA GLY A 102 8.44 -2.84 0.44
C GLY A 102 8.89 -3.20 -0.98
N SER A 103 9.58 -4.31 -1.13
CA SER A 103 10.09 -4.80 -2.42
C SER A 103 9.04 -5.46 -3.33
N PHE A 104 7.87 -5.80 -2.79
CA PHE A 104 6.80 -6.38 -3.60
C PHE A 104 6.13 -5.31 -4.46
N THR A 105 5.92 -5.62 -5.73
CA THR A 105 5.04 -4.78 -6.56
C THR A 105 3.59 -4.91 -6.09
N LEU A 106 2.83 -3.83 -6.12
CA LEU A 106 1.44 -3.81 -5.64
C LEU A 106 0.58 -4.91 -6.28
N GLU A 107 0.80 -5.20 -7.55
CA GLU A 107 0.10 -6.27 -8.29
C GLU A 107 0.41 -7.68 -7.76
N LYS A 108 1.61 -7.89 -7.20
CA LYS A 108 2.05 -9.16 -6.62
C LYS A 108 1.60 -9.34 -5.17
N ILE A 109 1.11 -8.30 -4.52
CA ILE A 109 0.53 -8.41 -3.18
C ILE A 109 -0.82 -9.11 -3.30
N LYS A 110 -0.82 -10.42 -3.09
CA LYS A 110 -2.00 -11.28 -3.12
C LYS A 110 -2.40 -11.67 -1.69
N PRO A 111 -3.62 -12.15 -1.45
CA PRO A 111 -4.05 -12.61 -0.13
C PRO A 111 -3.06 -13.54 0.59
N PRO A 112 -2.44 -14.54 -0.07
CA PRO A 112 -1.45 -15.41 0.60
C PRO A 112 -0.20 -14.67 1.09
N VAL A 113 0.24 -13.59 0.40
CA VAL A 113 1.38 -12.78 0.83
C VAL A 113 1.05 -12.04 2.13
N LEU A 114 -0.16 -11.50 2.25
CA LEU A 114 -0.64 -10.83 3.46
C LEU A 114 -0.82 -11.81 4.62
N MET A 115 -1.35 -13.00 4.36
CA MET A 115 -1.46 -14.06 5.38
C MET A 115 -0.08 -14.41 5.95
N LYS A 116 0.91 -14.63 5.07
CA LYS A 116 2.29 -14.91 5.49
C LYS A 116 2.89 -13.76 6.31
N LEU A 117 2.62 -12.50 5.94
CA LEU A 117 3.03 -11.35 6.73
C LEU A 117 2.43 -11.39 8.14
N TYR A 118 1.16 -11.75 8.29
CA TYR A 118 0.51 -11.81 9.60
C TYR A 118 1.08 -12.94 10.46
N ASP A 119 1.37 -14.10 9.87
CA ASP A 119 2.04 -15.20 10.54
C ASP A 119 3.45 -14.77 11.05
N MET A 120 4.20 -14.04 10.23
CA MET A 120 5.50 -13.50 10.62
C MET A 120 5.36 -12.46 11.73
N LEU A 121 4.36 -11.59 11.68
CA LEU A 121 4.09 -10.61 12.74
C LEU A 121 3.65 -11.28 14.06
N GLU A 122 2.95 -12.41 14.00
CA GLU A 122 2.56 -13.19 15.18
C GLU A 122 3.78 -13.85 15.86
N GLN A 123 4.78 -14.23 15.06
CA GLN A 123 6.05 -14.81 15.55
C GLN A 123 7.11 -13.74 15.86
N ASP A 124 6.88 -12.47 15.54
CA ASP A 124 7.84 -11.39 15.68
C ASP A 124 8.09 -11.05 17.16
N THR A 125 9.22 -11.52 17.65
CA THR A 125 9.73 -11.23 19.01
C THR A 125 10.71 -10.05 19.03
N GLN A 126 10.99 -9.40 17.90
CA GLN A 126 12.09 -8.43 17.77
C GLN A 126 11.84 -7.07 18.41
N ILE A 127 10.64 -6.76 18.90
CA ILE A 127 10.45 -5.53 19.67
C ILE A 127 10.73 -5.77 21.13
N GLU A 128 11.95 -5.40 21.48
CA GLU A 128 12.29 -5.07 22.85
C GLU A 128 11.41 -3.93 23.35
N ARG A 129 10.28 -4.27 23.96
CA ARG A 129 9.58 -3.30 24.79
C ARG A 129 10.41 -3.14 26.03
N LEU A 130 11.02 -1.98 26.19
CA LEU A 130 11.51 -1.53 27.49
C LEU A 130 10.30 -1.57 28.43
N ALA A 131 10.20 -2.62 29.24
CA ALA A 131 9.19 -2.66 30.29
C ALA A 131 9.48 -1.47 31.21
N LYS A 132 8.52 -0.58 31.40
CA LYS A 132 8.61 0.57 32.30
C LYS A 132 8.91 0.15 33.76
N ASN A 133 8.82 -1.12 34.08
CA ASN A 133 9.08 -1.69 35.38
C ASN A 133 10.40 -2.46 35.36
N ASN A 134 11.42 -1.94 36.02
CA ASN A 134 12.70 -2.56 36.41
C ASN A 134 13.69 -2.92 35.30
N GLY A 135 13.71 -2.27 34.14
CA GLY A 135 14.79 -2.41 33.16
C GLY A 135 14.97 -3.80 32.53
N LYS A 136 14.11 -4.76 32.81
CA LYS A 136 14.12 -6.09 32.19
C LYS A 136 13.45 -6.05 30.81
N ARG A 137 14.25 -6.33 29.77
CA ARG A 137 13.76 -6.50 28.40
C ARG A 137 12.98 -7.82 28.31
N THR A 138 11.68 -7.77 28.08
CA THR A 138 10.89 -8.96 27.81
C THR A 138 10.46 -8.97 26.34
N LEU A 139 10.95 -9.98 25.61
CA LEU A 139 10.52 -10.26 24.25
C LEU A 139 9.10 -10.83 24.32
N LYS A 140 8.11 -10.10 23.84
CA LYS A 140 6.74 -10.59 23.75
C LYS A 140 6.27 -10.55 22.30
N PRO A 141 5.64 -11.63 21.81
CA PRO A 141 5.02 -11.63 20.48
C PRO A 141 3.95 -10.53 20.38
N LEU A 142 3.67 -10.09 19.16
CA LEU A 142 2.66 -9.08 18.94
C LEU A 142 1.27 -9.60 19.34
N SER A 143 0.50 -8.73 19.98
CA SER A 143 -0.88 -9.07 20.28
C SER A 143 -1.72 -9.14 18.99
N LYS A 144 -2.71 -10.02 18.96
CA LYS A 144 -3.68 -10.12 17.84
C LYS A 144 -4.34 -8.76 17.54
N LYS A 145 -4.55 -7.93 18.55
CA LYS A 145 -5.04 -6.55 18.38
C LYS A 145 -4.05 -5.70 17.59
N THR A 146 -2.76 -5.80 17.87
CA THR A 146 -1.72 -5.07 17.15
C THR A 146 -1.64 -5.52 15.69
N ILE A 147 -1.74 -6.82 15.42
CA ILE A 147 -1.74 -7.37 14.05
C ILE A 147 -2.98 -6.89 13.30
N LEU A 148 -4.15 -6.84 13.95
CA LEU A 148 -5.37 -6.26 13.37
C LEU A 148 -5.19 -4.78 12.99
N GLU A 149 -4.47 -4.00 13.79
CA GLU A 149 -4.16 -2.60 13.44
C GLU A 149 -3.24 -2.50 12.21
N HIS A 150 -2.25 -3.40 12.07
CA HIS A 150 -1.42 -3.47 10.87
C HIS A 150 -2.24 -3.84 9.64
N HIS A 151 -3.15 -4.84 9.75
CA HIS A 151 -4.07 -5.19 8.68
C HIS A 151 -4.93 -3.99 8.23
N ARG A 152 -5.51 -3.26 9.19
CA ARG A 152 -6.33 -2.07 8.90
C ARG A 152 -5.55 -1.00 8.15
N LEU A 153 -4.30 -0.76 8.56
CA LEU A 153 -3.42 0.19 7.88
C LEU A 153 -3.09 -0.24 6.46
N ILE A 154 -2.68 -1.51 6.27
CA ILE A 154 -2.40 -2.07 4.93
C ILE A 154 -3.65 -1.99 4.05
N SER A 155 -4.81 -2.38 4.57
CA SER A 155 -6.08 -2.33 3.84
C SER A 155 -6.44 -0.90 3.44
N ALA A 156 -6.27 0.08 4.34
CA ALA A 156 -6.51 1.50 4.04
C ALA A 156 -5.57 2.03 2.96
N MET A 157 -4.29 1.66 2.98
CA MET A 157 -3.32 2.05 1.96
C MET A 157 -3.66 1.43 0.61
N LEU A 158 -3.93 0.12 0.56
CA LEU A 158 -4.30 -0.56 -0.67
C LEU A 158 -5.64 -0.06 -1.23
N HIS A 159 -6.58 0.35 -0.36
CA HIS A 159 -7.81 1.03 -0.80
C HIS A 159 -7.51 2.38 -1.48
N LYS A 160 -6.54 3.16 -0.97
CA LYS A 160 -6.06 4.36 -1.66
C LYS A 160 -5.41 4.04 -3.00
N ALA A 161 -4.65 2.93 -3.10
CA ALA A 161 -4.08 2.47 -4.37
C ALA A 161 -5.18 2.11 -5.40
N VAL A 162 -6.29 1.51 -4.96
CA VAL A 162 -7.47 1.27 -5.81
C VAL A 162 -8.12 2.59 -6.20
N TYR A 163 -8.35 3.50 -5.25
CA TYR A 163 -8.94 4.80 -5.51
C TYR A 163 -8.14 5.63 -6.52
N TRP A 164 -6.80 5.55 -6.44
CA TRP A 164 -5.89 6.19 -7.39
C TRP A 164 -5.68 5.36 -8.67
N GLN A 165 -6.43 4.27 -8.85
CA GLN A 165 -6.40 3.39 -10.03
C GLN A 165 -5.02 2.77 -10.32
N ILE A 166 -4.21 2.56 -9.28
CA ILE A 166 -2.90 1.90 -9.39
C ILE A 166 -3.08 0.37 -9.43
N ILE A 167 -4.03 -0.15 -8.65
CA ILE A 167 -4.42 -1.56 -8.66
C ILE A 167 -5.93 -1.70 -8.87
N PRO A 168 -6.41 -2.81 -9.46
CA PRO A 168 -7.83 -2.96 -9.79
C PRO A 168 -8.71 -3.32 -8.59
N TYR A 169 -8.17 -3.91 -7.53
CA TYR A 169 -8.90 -4.31 -6.33
C TYR A 169 -7.98 -4.36 -5.11
N ASN A 170 -8.58 -4.32 -3.91
CA ASN A 170 -7.86 -4.40 -2.64
C ASN A 170 -7.72 -5.87 -2.19
N PRO A 171 -6.51 -6.48 -2.25
CA PRO A 171 -6.31 -7.86 -1.82
C PRO A 171 -6.51 -8.08 -0.31
N ALA A 172 -6.38 -7.04 0.53
CA ALA A 172 -6.56 -7.16 1.97
C ALA A 172 -8.03 -7.43 2.37
N GLU A 173 -9.01 -7.07 1.55
CA GLU A 173 -10.42 -7.36 1.80
C GLU A 173 -10.75 -8.86 1.73
N ARG A 174 -9.88 -9.64 1.06
CA ARG A 174 -10.03 -11.10 0.93
C ARG A 174 -9.24 -11.89 1.98
N VAL A 175 -8.70 -11.20 2.98
CA VAL A 175 -7.93 -11.82 4.07
C VAL A 175 -8.65 -11.56 5.39
N GLN A 176 -8.85 -12.61 6.18
CA GLN A 176 -9.33 -12.47 7.54
C GLN A 176 -8.13 -12.28 8.48
N PRO A 177 -7.99 -11.11 9.13
CA PRO A 177 -6.94 -10.90 10.10
C PRO A 177 -7.20 -11.72 11.37
N PRO A 178 -6.17 -11.99 12.20
CA PRO A 178 -6.35 -12.68 13.47
C PRO A 178 -7.41 -12.00 14.35
N ARG A 179 -8.35 -12.79 14.87
CA ARG A 179 -9.41 -12.27 15.75
C ARG A 179 -8.81 -11.83 17.09
N ALA A 180 -8.91 -10.57 17.40
CA ALA A 180 -8.58 -10.08 18.73
C ALA A 180 -9.70 -10.47 19.71
N PRO A 181 -9.38 -11.04 20.89
CA PRO A 181 -10.38 -11.31 21.91
C PRO A 181 -11.01 -9.98 22.34
N LYS A 182 -12.34 -9.98 22.53
CA LYS A 182 -13.04 -8.84 23.09
C LYS A 182 -12.55 -8.62 24.52
N ALA A 183 -11.99 -7.45 24.80
CA ALA A 183 -11.65 -7.09 26.16
C ALA A 183 -12.93 -7.01 26.99
N GLN A 184 -13.04 -7.82 28.04
CA GLN A 184 -14.09 -7.63 29.04
C GLN A 184 -13.79 -6.33 29.77
N ARG A 185 -14.68 -5.35 29.64
CA ARG A 185 -14.61 -4.12 30.43
C ARG A 185 -15.02 -4.49 31.85
N LYS A 186 -14.10 -4.30 32.78
CA LYS A 186 -14.44 -4.33 34.21
C LYS A 186 -15.04 -2.98 34.55
N PHE A 187 -16.25 -2.97 35.03
CA PHE A 187 -16.87 -1.79 35.60
C PHE A 187 -16.60 -1.80 37.10
N TYR A 188 -16.43 -0.63 37.67
CA TYR A 188 -16.36 -0.51 39.11
C TYR A 188 -17.73 -0.85 39.68
N ASP A 189 -17.76 -1.63 40.75
CA ASP A 189 -18.96 -1.88 41.55
C ASP A 189 -19.26 -0.66 42.48
N ASP A 190 -20.42 -0.66 43.12
CA ASP A 190 -20.85 0.47 43.96
C ASP A 190 -19.90 0.74 45.14
N GLU A 191 -19.25 -0.31 45.70
CA GLU A 191 -18.29 -0.15 46.80
C GLU A 191 -16.97 0.47 46.30
N GLN A 192 -16.50 0.03 45.13
CA GLN A 192 -15.30 0.58 44.48
C GLN A 192 -15.53 2.03 44.06
N CYS A 193 -16.75 2.39 43.61
CA CYS A 193 -17.11 3.77 43.33
C CYS A 193 -17.11 4.63 44.56
N LYS A 194 -17.62 4.14 45.69
CA LYS A 194 -17.60 4.86 46.97
C LYS A 194 -16.20 5.10 47.52
N ILE A 195 -15.26 4.19 47.26
CA ILE A 195 -13.85 4.35 47.66
C ILE A 195 -13.14 5.40 46.79
N LEU A 196 -13.48 5.49 45.52
CA LEU A 196 -12.88 6.45 44.57
C LEU A 196 -13.39 7.89 44.77
N LEU A 197 -14.58 8.06 45.41
CA LEU A 197 -15.22 9.34 45.62
C LEU A 197 -14.96 9.89 47.03
N LYS A 198 -14.19 9.23 47.87
CA LYS A 198 -13.63 9.72 49.14
C LYS A 198 -12.26 10.33 48.92
#